data_1c4af095d4bcc6a58d1187c8353f6f87
#
_entry.id   1c4af095d4bcc6a58d1187c8353f6f87
#
_cell.length_a   1.000
_cell.length_b   1.000
_cell.length_c   1.000
_cell.angle_alpha   90.00
_cell.angle_beta   90.00
_cell.angle_gamma   90.00
#
_symmetry.space_group_name_H-M   'P 1'
#
loop_
_entity.id
_entity.type
_entity.pdbx_description
1 polymer ?
#
loop_
_entity_poly.entity_id
_entity_poly.type
_entity_poly.pdbx_seq_one_letter_code
_entity_poly.pdbx_strand_id
1 'polypeptide(L)'
;MILLDTNVLIEILKGNQKTIQQVESLHITLYISSITVMELYYGARNKAEIKKLEKFIMLFNVLHIDKETSIRSTELIKVYAKSHTLDIPDSLIAATALENELTLFTYNTKDFKYIRHIKLL
;
A
#
# COMPACT_ATOMS: atom_id res chain seq x y z
N MET A 1 7.74 -6.85 -9.57
CA MET A 1 7.82 -5.76 -8.57
C MET A 1 6.55 -5.73 -7.74
N ILE A 2 6.69 -5.36 -6.48
CA ILE A 2 5.61 -5.50 -5.51
C ILE A 2 5.33 -4.16 -4.82
N LEU A 3 4.03 -3.83 -4.68
CA LEU A 3 3.55 -2.74 -3.86
C LEU A 3 3.07 -3.33 -2.54
N LEU A 4 3.59 -2.82 -1.42
CA LEU A 4 3.19 -3.27 -0.09
C LEU A 4 2.07 -2.39 0.44
N ASP A 5 0.97 -3.02 0.86
CA ASP A 5 -0.11 -2.30 1.54
C ASP A 5 0.33 -1.90 2.95
N THR A 6 -0.29 -0.89 3.48
CA THR A 6 0.02 -0.34 4.80
C THR A 6 -0.01 -1.40 5.90
N ASN A 7 -0.97 -2.33 5.86
CA ASN A 7 -1.09 -3.38 6.88
C ASN A 7 0.13 -4.32 6.93
N VAL A 8 0.79 -4.53 5.80
CA VAL A 8 2.03 -5.34 5.75
C VAL A 8 3.15 -4.60 6.48
N LEU A 9 3.30 -3.30 6.22
CA LEU A 9 4.32 -2.48 6.89
C LEU A 9 4.08 -2.39 8.39
N ILE A 10 2.83 -2.29 8.81
CA ILE A 10 2.48 -2.27 10.23
C ILE A 10 2.93 -3.57 10.89
N GLU A 11 2.72 -4.73 10.24
CA GLU A 11 3.17 -6.01 10.79
C GLU A 11 4.70 -6.09 10.90
N ILE A 12 5.42 -5.56 9.92
CA ILE A 12 6.89 -5.47 9.99
C ILE A 12 7.31 -4.61 11.19
N LEU A 13 6.68 -3.46 11.38
CA LEU A 13 6.98 -2.55 12.49
C LEU A 13 6.68 -3.16 13.85
N LYS A 14 5.68 -4.04 13.93
CA LYS A 14 5.36 -4.79 15.15
C LYS A 14 6.37 -5.92 15.44
N GLY A 15 7.28 -6.19 14.51
CA GLY A 15 8.25 -7.26 14.67
C GLY A 15 7.71 -8.64 14.30
N ASN A 16 6.66 -8.72 13.50
CA ASN A 16 6.10 -10.00 13.05
C ASN A 16 7.14 -10.70 12.16
N GLN A 17 7.79 -11.73 12.71
CA GLN A 17 8.89 -12.41 12.04
C GLN A 17 8.47 -13.11 10.75
N LYS A 18 7.27 -13.65 10.70
CA LYS A 18 6.74 -14.31 9.50
C LYS A 18 6.64 -13.31 8.35
N THR A 19 6.11 -12.11 8.62
CA THR A 19 6.00 -11.05 7.62
C THR A 19 7.38 -10.57 7.18
N ILE A 20 8.27 -10.32 8.13
CA ILE A 20 9.65 -9.87 7.85
C ILE A 20 10.36 -10.89 6.95
N GLN A 21 10.30 -12.16 7.29
CA GLN A 21 10.94 -13.22 6.49
C GLN A 21 10.32 -13.32 5.10
N GLN A 22 9.01 -13.21 4.99
CA GLN A 22 8.34 -13.26 3.69
C GLN A 22 8.78 -12.11 2.79
N VAL A 23 8.83 -10.89 3.31
CA VAL A 23 9.25 -9.71 2.56
C VAL A 23 10.72 -9.81 2.16
N GLU A 24 11.59 -10.22 3.09
CA GLU A 24 13.01 -10.38 2.81
C GLU A 24 13.28 -11.45 1.76
N SER A 25 12.45 -12.50 1.71
CA SER A 25 12.61 -13.60 0.76
C SER A 25 12.25 -13.22 -0.68
N LEU A 26 11.57 -12.12 -0.89
CA LEU A 26 11.13 -11.72 -2.23
C LEU A 26 12.29 -11.30 -3.15
N HIS A 27 13.37 -10.74 -2.60
CA HIS A 27 14.58 -10.33 -3.34
C HIS A 27 14.28 -9.48 -4.59
N ILE A 28 13.27 -8.63 -4.51
CA ILE A 28 12.86 -7.76 -5.62
C ILE A 28 12.62 -6.35 -5.09
N THR A 29 12.48 -5.41 -6.02
CA THR A 29 12.19 -4.01 -5.66
C THR A 29 10.83 -3.91 -4.98
N LEU A 30 10.80 -3.28 -3.84
CA LEU A 30 9.60 -3.07 -3.03
C LEU A 30 9.18 -1.60 -3.09
N TYR A 31 7.92 -1.40 -3.38
CA TYR A 31 7.31 -0.07 -3.47
C TYR A 31 6.24 0.12 -2.42
N ILE A 32 6.06 1.36 -2.01
CA ILE A 32 4.93 1.77 -1.17
C ILE A 32 4.32 3.04 -1.77
N SER A 33 3.03 3.22 -1.57
CA SER A 33 2.35 4.44 -2.00
C SER A 33 2.60 5.57 -1.00
N SER A 34 2.59 6.81 -1.48
CA SER A 34 2.60 7.98 -0.59
C SER A 34 1.42 7.99 0.38
N ILE A 35 0.30 7.36 0.02
CA ILE A 35 -0.82 7.18 0.97
C ILE A 35 -0.37 6.34 2.17
N THR A 36 0.36 5.26 1.92
CA THR A 36 0.91 4.43 3.01
C THR A 36 1.84 5.24 3.90
N VAL A 37 2.69 6.07 3.31
CA VAL A 37 3.58 6.97 4.07
C VAL A 37 2.75 7.89 4.98
N MET A 38 1.70 8.51 4.42
CA MET A 38 0.82 9.39 5.18
C MET A 38 0.10 8.65 6.32
N GLU A 39 -0.37 7.43 6.05
CA GLU A 39 -1.05 6.63 7.07
C GLU A 39 -0.10 6.26 8.22
N LEU A 40 1.14 5.91 7.90
CA LEU A 40 2.14 5.59 8.93
C LEU A 40 2.44 6.82 9.80
N TYR A 41 2.68 7.97 9.18
CA TYR A 41 2.92 9.19 9.95
C TYR A 41 1.71 9.60 10.78
N TYR A 42 0.52 9.48 10.20
CA TYR A 42 -0.72 9.82 10.89
C TYR A 42 -0.90 8.98 12.15
N GLY A 43 -0.50 7.72 12.11
CA GLY A 43 -0.58 6.80 13.25
C GLY A 43 0.52 6.96 14.30
N ALA A 44 1.54 7.79 14.04
CA ALA A 44 2.62 8.02 14.99
C ALA A 44 2.11 8.78 16.22
N ARG A 45 2.56 8.37 17.41
CA ARG A 45 2.11 8.96 18.66
C ARG A 45 2.88 10.22 19.06
N ASN A 46 4.09 10.38 18.53
CA ASN A 46 4.96 11.50 18.90
C ASN A 46 6.05 11.70 17.83
N LYS A 47 6.85 12.76 18.01
CA LYS A 47 7.91 13.12 17.06
C LYS A 47 9.03 12.10 16.99
N ALA A 48 9.30 11.38 18.08
CA ALA A 48 10.32 10.32 18.07
C ALA A 48 9.91 9.18 17.17
N GLU A 49 8.63 8.80 17.18
CA GLU A 49 8.11 7.77 16.26
C GLU A 49 8.15 8.25 14.81
N ILE A 50 7.87 9.52 14.55
CA ILE A 50 7.99 10.09 13.20
C ILE A 50 9.43 9.89 12.67
N LYS A 51 10.44 10.18 13.48
CA LYS A 51 11.84 10.00 13.07
C LYS A 51 12.19 8.54 12.77
N LYS A 52 11.66 7.62 13.57
CA LYS A 52 11.86 6.18 13.31
C LYS A 52 11.20 5.76 12.01
N LEU A 53 10.00 6.26 11.75
CA LEU A 53 9.27 5.98 10.51
C LEU A 53 10.00 6.54 9.30
N GLU A 54 10.59 7.73 9.39
CA GLU A 54 11.38 8.31 8.30
C GLU A 54 12.49 7.37 7.85
N LYS A 55 13.22 6.78 8.82
CA LYS A 55 14.29 5.83 8.52
C LYS A 55 13.75 4.54 7.92
N PHE A 56 12.65 4.04 8.46
CA PHE A 56 12.01 2.83 7.96
C PHE A 56 11.54 2.99 6.51
N ILE A 57 10.89 4.11 6.22
CA ILE A 57 10.37 4.41 4.88
C ILE A 57 11.48 4.47 3.83
N MET A 58 12.69 4.89 4.22
CA MET A 58 13.84 4.92 3.32
C MET A 58 14.23 3.55 2.76
N LEU A 59 13.76 2.47 3.36
CA LEU A 59 14.01 1.11 2.87
C LEU A 59 13.18 0.77 1.62
N PHE A 60 12.21 1.58 1.29
CA PHE A 60 11.28 1.32 0.19
C PHE A 60 11.31 2.43 -0.84
N ASN A 61 10.84 2.10 -2.05
CA ASN A 61 10.67 3.11 -3.10
C ASN A 61 9.25 3.66 -2.99
N VAL A 62 9.12 4.97 -2.78
CA VAL A 62 7.83 5.63 -2.63
C VAL A 62 7.30 6.04 -4.00
N LEU A 63 6.09 5.62 -4.32
CA LEU A 63 5.37 6.07 -5.51
C LEU A 63 4.37 7.14 -5.08
N HIS A 64 4.56 8.34 -5.60
CA HIS A 64 3.67 9.45 -5.31
C HIS A 64 2.41 9.36 -6.17
N ILE A 65 1.30 9.87 -5.63
CA ILE A 65 0.05 9.92 -6.36
C ILE A 65 0.18 11.00 -7.44
N ASP A 66 0.19 10.55 -8.68
CA ASP A 66 0.24 11.44 -9.83
C ASP A 66 -1.15 11.61 -10.43
N LYS A 67 -1.23 12.36 -11.52
CA LYS A 67 -2.49 12.63 -12.21
C LYS A 67 -3.18 11.35 -12.65
N GLU A 68 -2.44 10.43 -13.27
CA GLU A 68 -3.01 9.20 -13.80
C GLU A 68 -3.52 8.28 -12.68
N THR A 69 -2.79 8.18 -11.59
CA THR A 69 -3.22 7.42 -10.43
C THR A 69 -4.50 8.01 -9.82
N SER A 70 -4.57 9.34 -9.73
CA SER A 70 -5.77 10.03 -9.22
C SER A 70 -7.00 9.77 -10.09
N ILE A 71 -6.82 9.84 -11.41
CA ILE A 71 -7.92 9.57 -12.36
C ILE A 71 -8.40 8.12 -12.21
N ARG A 72 -7.46 7.18 -12.16
CA ARG A 72 -7.78 5.75 -11.99
C ARG A 72 -8.51 5.52 -10.68
N SER A 73 -8.06 6.11 -9.58
CA SER A 73 -8.70 5.99 -8.28
C SER A 73 -10.14 6.49 -8.32
N THR A 74 -10.38 7.62 -8.96
CA THR A 74 -11.73 8.19 -9.14
C THR A 74 -12.64 7.20 -9.87
N GLU A 75 -12.15 6.56 -10.93
CA GLU A 75 -12.92 5.56 -11.66
C GLU A 75 -13.22 4.33 -10.79
N LEU A 76 -12.25 3.86 -10.01
CA LEU A 76 -12.46 2.73 -9.10
C LEU A 76 -13.56 3.05 -8.07
N ILE A 77 -13.55 4.25 -7.52
CA ILE A 77 -14.58 4.68 -6.56
C ILE A 77 -15.95 4.67 -7.23
N LYS A 78 -16.07 5.20 -8.44
CA LYS A 78 -17.34 5.21 -9.18
C LYS A 78 -17.90 3.79 -9.36
N VAL A 79 -17.03 2.84 -9.66
CA VAL A 79 -17.43 1.46 -9.97
C VAL A 79 -17.70 0.65 -8.70
N TYR A 80 -16.88 0.79 -7.67
CA TYR A 80 -16.85 -0.17 -6.56
C TYR A 80 -17.26 0.38 -5.19
N ALA A 81 -17.38 1.70 -5.01
CA ALA A 81 -17.68 2.23 -3.68
C ALA A 81 -19.03 1.74 -3.13
N LYS A 82 -20.06 1.69 -3.98
CA LYS A 82 -21.40 1.29 -3.55
C LYS A 82 -21.57 -0.23 -3.50
N SER A 83 -20.96 -0.95 -4.44
CA SER A 83 -21.12 -2.41 -4.52
C SER A 83 -20.23 -3.17 -3.56
N HIS A 84 -19.03 -2.64 -3.26
CA HIS A 84 -18.01 -3.34 -2.49
C HIS A 84 -17.42 -2.51 -1.35
N THR A 85 -17.97 -1.34 -1.08
CA THR A 85 -17.49 -0.43 -0.02
C THR A 85 -16.02 -0.04 -0.15
N LEU A 86 -15.52 0.06 -1.39
CA LEU A 86 -14.16 0.54 -1.61
C LEU A 86 -14.01 1.97 -1.09
N ASP A 87 -13.07 2.19 -0.19
CA ASP A 87 -12.81 3.51 0.37
C ASP A 87 -11.71 4.25 -0.39
N ILE A 88 -11.52 5.53 -0.06
CA ILE A 88 -10.59 6.38 -0.80
C ILE A 88 -9.14 5.92 -0.64
N PRO A 89 -8.62 5.64 0.58
CA PRO A 89 -7.24 5.18 0.69
C PRO A 89 -6.97 3.89 -0.08
N ASP A 90 -7.85 2.91 0.02
CA ASP A 90 -7.69 1.64 -0.70
C ASP A 90 -7.78 1.83 -2.21
N SER A 91 -8.64 2.74 -2.67
CA SER A 91 -8.74 3.05 -4.10
C SER A 91 -7.42 3.64 -4.63
N LEU A 92 -6.75 4.46 -3.84
CA LEU A 92 -5.47 5.06 -4.23
C LEU A 92 -4.35 4.02 -4.25
N ILE A 93 -4.34 3.09 -3.32
CA ILE A 93 -3.38 1.98 -3.31
C ILE A 93 -3.61 1.07 -4.51
N ALA A 94 -4.86 0.69 -4.76
CA ALA A 94 -5.21 -0.14 -5.92
C ALA A 94 -4.83 0.55 -7.24
N ALA A 95 -5.15 1.83 -7.36
CA ALA A 95 -4.81 2.61 -8.56
C ALA A 95 -3.30 2.68 -8.77
N THR A 96 -2.53 2.84 -7.70
CA THR A 96 -1.07 2.84 -7.78
C THR A 96 -0.55 1.50 -8.33
N ALA A 97 -1.09 0.40 -7.83
CA ALA A 97 -0.71 -0.93 -8.32
C ALA A 97 -1.06 -1.10 -9.81
N LEU A 98 -2.27 -0.71 -10.20
CA LEU A 98 -2.74 -0.86 -11.58
C LEU A 98 -1.94 0.02 -12.55
N GLU A 99 -1.71 1.28 -12.22
CA GLU A 99 -1.01 2.21 -13.11
C GLU A 99 0.47 1.89 -13.26
N ASN A 100 1.07 1.21 -12.29
CA ASN A 100 2.49 0.85 -12.32
C ASN A 100 2.71 -0.65 -12.58
N GLU A 101 1.65 -1.38 -12.89
CA GLU A 101 1.70 -2.83 -13.18
C GLU A 101 2.41 -3.61 -12.08
N LEU A 102 2.06 -3.29 -10.82
CA LEU A 102 2.64 -3.93 -9.65
C LEU A 102 1.68 -4.97 -9.07
N THR A 103 2.27 -6.02 -8.51
CA THR A 103 1.51 -6.96 -7.68
C THR A 103 1.35 -6.37 -6.29
N LEU A 104 0.13 -6.35 -5.77
CA LEU A 104 -0.16 -5.83 -4.44
C LEU A 104 -0.02 -6.95 -3.40
N PHE A 105 0.81 -6.70 -2.39
CA PHE A 105 0.89 -7.56 -1.21
C PHE A 105 0.08 -6.90 -0.10
N THR A 106 -1.02 -7.55 0.30
CA THR A 106 -1.92 -7.09 1.36
C THR A 106 -2.40 -8.25 2.18
N TYR A 107 -2.72 -8.00 3.44
CA TYR A 107 -3.39 -8.98 4.29
C TYR A 107 -4.91 -8.89 4.21
N ASN A 108 -5.45 -7.86 3.55
CA ASN A 108 -6.88 -7.67 3.36
C ASN A 108 -7.27 -7.94 1.90
N THR A 109 -6.96 -9.14 1.42
CA THR A 109 -7.21 -9.49 0.01
C THR A 109 -8.66 -9.31 -0.41
N LYS A 110 -9.60 -9.56 0.50
CA LYS A 110 -11.04 -9.40 0.21
C LYS A 110 -11.42 -7.96 -0.12
N ASP A 111 -10.62 -6.98 0.33
CA ASP A 111 -10.89 -5.57 0.06
C ASP A 111 -10.39 -5.13 -1.32
N PHE A 112 -9.68 -6.00 -2.04
CA PHE A 112 -9.09 -5.69 -3.34
C PHE A 112 -9.42 -6.68 -4.44
N LYS A 113 -9.66 -7.96 -4.12
CA LYS A 113 -9.76 -9.04 -5.13
C LYS A 113 -10.84 -8.84 -6.18
N TYR A 114 -11.89 -8.08 -5.88
CA TYR A 114 -12.98 -7.79 -6.82
C TYR A 114 -12.59 -6.78 -7.90
N ILE A 115 -11.49 -6.06 -7.72
CA ILE A 115 -11.06 -5.01 -8.64
C ILE A 115 -10.49 -5.65 -9.90
N ARG A 116 -11.06 -5.27 -11.05
CA ARG A 116 -10.65 -5.81 -12.34
C ARG A 116 -9.17 -5.54 -12.61
N HIS A 117 -8.45 -6.57 -13.04
CA HIS A 117 -7.03 -6.55 -13.37
C HIS A 117 -6.07 -6.37 -12.20
N ILE A 118 -6.55 -6.30 -10.95
CA ILE A 118 -5.64 -6.26 -9.81
C ILE A 118 -4.88 -7.59 -9.70
N LYS A 119 -3.59 -7.50 -9.43
CA LYS A 119 -2.76 -8.68 -9.16
C LYS A 119 -2.41 -8.69 -7.69
N LEU A 120 -2.77 -9.76 -7.00
CA LEU A 120 -2.49 -9.92 -5.58
C LEU A 120 -1.43 -11.00 -5.36
N LEU A 121 -0.54 -10.73 -4.40
CA LEU A 121 0.46 -11.73 -4.00
C LEU A 121 -0.18 -12.83 -3.17
#